data_c5a07332718dff0ef8575776aa78a2e4
#
_entry.id   c5a07332718dff0ef8575776aa78a2e4
#
_cell.length_a   1.000
_cell.length_b   1.000
_cell.length_c   1.000
_cell.angle_alpha   90.00
_cell.angle_beta   90.00
_cell.angle_gamma   90.00
#
_symmetry.space_group_name_H-M   'P 1'
#
loop_
_entity.id
_entity.type
_entity.pdbx_description
1 polymer ?
#
loop_
_entity_poly.entity_id
_entity_poly.type
_entity_poly.pdbx_seq_one_letter_code
_entity_poly.pdbx_strand_id
1 'polypeptide(L)'
;MNLRISRTVLAASIAMVGLTYVPTTFADETCNSPYMSKLIKGQEDFVYVWTLGVEGLGDGQDKLVTIDVNPKSKQYGKVIASLSVGGRGEAHHMGFTDDRRFLWAGGLDNSNIYVFDIHRNPAKPKLTKTITNLVDKTGYVGPHTFYAMPGRMLVGALSNSKDHGGVTGMAMYNNKGNFVAKYDMPTDNGGDGYGYDIGINPGKNVMLTSSFTGWNNYMMDLGKLIKDGEAMKRFGNTMAVWDLKAMKAKKVLSVPGAPLEIRWSLKPGDNWAVTASALTSKIHLIKQDDQGEWQAKEVATIGDPSKIPLPVDISITADGKGLWVNTFMDGKTRYFDLSNPEAPTQTFEKVTGKQVNMVSQSWDGKRVYITSSLLANWDKKGDDNEQVVRAFNWDGKDLTMAFEVDFNKEKLGRAHHMKFGAKSLRTAFDEVDGEKVAVISDSQTPK
;
A
#
# COMPACT_ATOMS: atom_id res chain seq x y z
N MET A 1 49.34 -68.02 2.09
CA MET A 1 48.13 -67.95 1.25
C MET A 1 47.34 -66.77 1.71
N ASN A 2 47.57 -65.57 1.11
CA ASN A 2 47.04 -64.32 1.54
C ASN A 2 45.86 -63.90 0.61
N LEU A 3 44.66 -63.95 1.10
CA LEU A 3 43.46 -63.41 0.40
C LEU A 3 43.42 -61.88 0.51
N ARG A 4 43.50 -61.18 -0.62
CA ARG A 4 43.20 -59.75 -0.72
C ARG A 4 41.70 -59.57 -1.01
N ILE A 5 41.00 -58.96 -0.08
CA ILE A 5 39.59 -58.52 -0.29
C ILE A 5 39.64 -57.15 -0.94
N SER A 6 39.18 -57.07 -2.19
CA SER A 6 38.96 -55.81 -2.91
C SER A 6 37.68 -55.15 -2.40
N ARG A 7 37.79 -53.93 -1.89
CA ARG A 7 36.61 -53.08 -1.56
C ARG A 7 36.25 -52.23 -2.78
N THR A 8 35.18 -52.60 -3.44
CA THR A 8 34.56 -51.77 -4.48
C THR A 8 33.71 -50.67 -3.78
N VAL A 9 34.14 -49.43 -3.90
CA VAL A 9 33.36 -48.28 -3.43
C VAL A 9 32.36 -47.90 -4.53
N LEU A 10 31.08 -48.13 -4.26
CA LEU A 10 29.99 -47.69 -5.12
C LEU A 10 29.67 -46.22 -4.80
N ALA A 11 30.08 -45.30 -5.65
CA ALA A 11 29.71 -43.89 -5.55
C ALA A 11 28.28 -43.69 -6.07
N ALA A 12 27.34 -43.55 -5.18
CA ALA A 12 25.97 -43.12 -5.54
C ALA A 12 25.94 -41.61 -5.78
N SER A 13 25.87 -41.23 -7.03
CA SER A 13 25.62 -39.82 -7.42
C SER A 13 24.16 -39.45 -7.13
N ILE A 14 23.93 -38.73 -6.04
CA ILE A 14 22.63 -38.11 -5.76
C ILE A 14 22.52 -36.89 -6.67
N ALA A 15 21.76 -37.03 -7.75
CA ALA A 15 21.32 -35.89 -8.54
C ALA A 15 20.34 -35.06 -7.71
N MET A 16 20.82 -33.95 -7.12
CA MET A 16 19.93 -32.93 -6.58
C MET A 16 19.19 -32.29 -7.75
N VAL A 17 17.94 -32.71 -7.98
CA VAL A 17 16.99 -31.96 -8.78
C VAL A 17 16.66 -30.72 -7.94
N GLY A 18 17.33 -29.64 -8.23
CA GLY A 18 16.97 -28.32 -7.72
C GLY A 18 15.58 -27.96 -8.26
N LEU A 19 14.56 -28.17 -7.46
CA LEU A 19 13.26 -27.54 -7.69
C LEU A 19 13.50 -26.03 -7.60
N THR A 20 13.67 -25.40 -8.75
CA THR A 20 13.56 -23.95 -8.87
C THR A 20 12.12 -23.59 -8.55
N TYR A 21 11.88 -23.20 -7.31
CA TYR A 21 10.63 -22.61 -6.90
C TYR A 21 10.51 -21.27 -7.63
N VAL A 22 9.75 -21.25 -8.72
CA VAL A 22 9.34 -20.00 -9.36
C VAL A 22 8.22 -19.45 -8.49
N PRO A 23 8.44 -18.37 -7.72
CA PRO A 23 7.34 -17.77 -6.99
C PRO A 23 6.31 -17.29 -8.00
N THR A 24 5.08 -17.76 -7.88
CA THR A 24 3.95 -17.18 -8.62
C THR A 24 3.77 -15.77 -8.08
N THR A 25 4.10 -14.78 -8.90
CA THR A 25 3.83 -13.38 -8.62
C THR A 25 2.35 -13.11 -8.86
N PHE A 26 1.71 -12.44 -7.93
CA PHE A 26 0.32 -11.99 -8.03
C PHE A 26 0.31 -10.48 -8.27
N ALA A 27 -0.78 -9.96 -8.82
CA ALA A 27 -0.96 -8.54 -9.01
C ALA A 27 -0.83 -7.80 -7.66
N ASP A 28 -0.26 -6.59 -7.73
CA ASP A 28 -0.04 -5.78 -6.55
C ASP A 28 -1.36 -5.21 -6.03
N GLU A 29 -1.59 -5.37 -4.75
CA GLU A 29 -2.56 -4.56 -4.01
C GLU A 29 -1.80 -3.35 -3.44
N THR A 30 -2.40 -2.19 -3.46
CA THR A 30 -1.82 -0.98 -2.87
C THR A 30 -1.23 -1.24 -1.48
N CYS A 31 0.00 -0.81 -1.25
CA CYS A 31 0.74 -0.97 0.02
C CYS A 31 0.89 -2.42 0.48
N ASN A 32 1.13 -3.37 -0.42
CA ASN A 32 1.34 -4.76 -0.05
C ASN A 32 2.81 -5.05 0.28
N SER A 33 3.02 -5.67 1.43
CA SER A 33 4.35 -6.10 1.83
C SER A 33 4.76 -7.41 1.15
N PRO A 34 6.02 -7.57 0.69
CA PRO A 34 6.51 -8.80 0.07
C PRO A 34 6.48 -10.01 1.01
N TYR A 35 6.42 -9.79 2.33
CA TYR A 35 6.31 -10.85 3.31
C TYR A 35 4.96 -11.58 3.27
N MET A 36 3.93 -10.97 2.70
CA MET A 36 2.58 -11.54 2.58
C MET A 36 2.33 -12.29 1.27
N SER A 37 3.15 -12.10 0.26
CA SER A 37 2.90 -12.60 -1.11
C SER A 37 2.68 -14.11 -1.18
N LYS A 38 3.33 -14.88 -0.30
CA LYS A 38 3.20 -16.34 -0.24
C LYS A 38 1.81 -16.83 0.19
N LEU A 39 1.03 -15.99 0.85
CA LEU A 39 -0.30 -16.31 1.37
C LEU A 39 -1.41 -16.04 0.37
N ILE A 40 -1.13 -15.31 -0.71
CA ILE A 40 -2.11 -14.98 -1.73
C ILE A 40 -2.21 -16.15 -2.70
N LYS A 41 -3.38 -16.77 -2.77
CA LYS A 41 -3.68 -17.89 -3.69
C LYS A 41 -5.13 -17.83 -4.16
N GLY A 42 -5.34 -18.13 -5.43
CA GLY A 42 -6.67 -18.28 -6.01
C GLY A 42 -7.35 -16.96 -6.33
N GLN A 43 -8.65 -16.89 -6.08
CA GLN A 43 -9.55 -15.79 -6.36
C GLN A 43 -9.87 -15.04 -5.07
N GLU A 44 -9.82 -13.72 -5.09
CA GLU A 44 -10.37 -12.88 -4.02
C GLU A 44 -11.89 -13.06 -3.92
N ASP A 45 -12.40 -13.14 -2.70
CA ASP A 45 -13.84 -13.21 -2.41
C ASP A 45 -14.38 -11.85 -1.96
N PHE A 46 -13.52 -11.03 -1.33
CA PHE A 46 -13.92 -9.78 -0.69
C PHE A 46 -12.97 -8.66 -1.04
N VAL A 47 -13.50 -7.45 -1.09
CA VAL A 47 -12.72 -6.22 -0.91
C VAL A 47 -13.17 -5.53 0.37
N TYR A 48 -12.20 -5.23 1.23
CA TYR A 48 -12.38 -4.38 2.39
C TYR A 48 -12.11 -2.95 1.99
N VAL A 49 -13.02 -2.04 2.34
CA VAL A 49 -12.88 -0.60 2.05
C VAL A 49 -12.88 0.15 3.37
N TRP A 50 -11.79 0.86 3.66
CA TRP A 50 -11.70 1.75 4.79
C TRP A 50 -12.34 3.08 4.41
N THR A 51 -13.36 3.47 5.15
CA THR A 51 -14.34 4.47 4.72
C THR A 51 -14.49 5.54 5.76
N LEU A 52 -14.30 6.79 5.36
CA LEU A 52 -14.51 7.96 6.21
C LEU A 52 -16.01 8.23 6.39
N GLY A 53 -16.41 8.38 7.65
CA GLY A 53 -17.75 8.83 8.01
C GLY A 53 -18.03 10.28 7.58
N VAL A 54 -19.26 10.55 7.21
CA VAL A 54 -19.74 11.90 6.85
C VAL A 54 -20.89 12.28 7.77
N GLU A 55 -20.78 13.42 8.43
CA GLU A 55 -21.86 13.94 9.28
C GLU A 55 -23.17 14.08 8.51
N GLY A 56 -24.26 13.58 9.09
CA GLY A 56 -25.58 13.57 8.45
C GLY A 56 -25.79 12.47 7.40
N LEU A 57 -24.77 11.63 7.12
CA LEU A 57 -24.88 10.49 6.21
C LEU A 57 -24.69 9.17 6.97
N GLY A 58 -25.74 8.33 7.02
CA GLY A 58 -25.73 7.08 7.78
C GLY A 58 -25.51 7.33 9.27
N ASP A 59 -24.53 6.62 9.87
CA ASP A 59 -24.13 6.82 11.28
C ASP A 59 -23.03 7.88 11.46
N GLY A 60 -22.53 8.46 10.38
CA GLY A 60 -21.50 9.49 10.40
C GLY A 60 -20.10 9.01 10.85
N GLN A 61 -19.91 7.70 11.06
CA GLN A 61 -18.69 7.15 11.63
C GLN A 61 -17.77 6.51 10.58
N ASP A 62 -16.48 6.48 10.86
CA ASP A 62 -15.54 5.69 10.06
C ASP A 62 -15.87 4.20 10.20
N LYS A 63 -15.72 3.47 9.12
CA LYS A 63 -16.12 2.07 9.06
C LYS A 63 -15.30 1.24 8.09
N LEU A 64 -15.20 -0.05 8.40
CA LEU A 64 -14.69 -1.05 7.47
C LEU A 64 -15.89 -1.65 6.73
N VAL A 65 -15.96 -1.40 5.43
CA VAL A 65 -17.00 -1.95 4.54
C VAL A 65 -16.45 -3.17 3.83
N THR A 66 -17.22 -4.26 3.77
CA THR A 66 -16.88 -5.48 3.05
C THR A 66 -17.81 -5.63 1.85
N ILE A 67 -17.26 -5.74 0.65
CA ILE A 67 -17.97 -5.97 -0.60
C ILE A 67 -17.62 -7.37 -1.11
N ASP A 68 -18.60 -8.13 -1.54
CA ASP A 68 -18.39 -9.42 -2.22
C ASP A 68 -17.89 -9.16 -3.64
N VAL A 69 -16.69 -9.66 -3.95
CA VAL A 69 -16.05 -9.47 -5.26
C VAL A 69 -15.73 -10.80 -5.97
N ASN A 70 -16.26 -11.90 -5.46
CA ASN A 70 -16.17 -13.17 -6.15
C ASN A 70 -17.13 -13.21 -7.36
N PRO A 71 -16.64 -13.28 -8.61
CA PRO A 71 -17.50 -13.24 -9.80
C PRO A 71 -18.52 -14.40 -9.87
N LYS A 72 -18.29 -15.46 -9.09
CA LYS A 72 -19.23 -16.61 -9.00
C LYS A 72 -20.26 -16.46 -7.91
N SER A 73 -20.18 -15.42 -7.10
CA SER A 73 -21.12 -15.18 -6.00
C SER A 73 -22.42 -14.56 -6.50
N LYS A 74 -23.55 -14.94 -5.89
CA LYS A 74 -24.84 -14.27 -6.09
C LYS A 74 -24.86 -12.84 -5.52
N GLN A 75 -23.89 -12.49 -4.68
CA GLN A 75 -23.75 -11.18 -4.05
C GLN A 75 -22.63 -10.34 -4.70
N TYR A 76 -22.11 -10.77 -5.85
CA TYR A 76 -21.05 -10.06 -6.57
C TYR A 76 -21.38 -8.58 -6.73
N GLY A 77 -20.44 -7.71 -6.33
CA GLY A 77 -20.58 -6.25 -6.35
C GLY A 77 -21.48 -5.66 -5.26
N LYS A 78 -21.88 -6.43 -4.24
CA LYS A 78 -22.76 -5.95 -3.15
C LYS A 78 -22.01 -5.81 -1.83
N VAL A 79 -22.39 -4.79 -1.06
CA VAL A 79 -21.97 -4.65 0.34
C VAL A 79 -22.59 -5.79 1.15
N ILE A 80 -21.76 -6.54 1.86
CA ILE A 80 -22.17 -7.68 2.68
C ILE A 80 -21.94 -7.48 4.17
N ALA A 81 -21.13 -6.51 4.54
CA ALA A 81 -20.93 -6.06 5.92
C ALA A 81 -20.44 -4.61 5.97
N SER A 82 -20.77 -3.95 7.06
CA SER A 82 -20.25 -2.62 7.42
C SER A 82 -20.04 -2.59 8.93
N LEU A 83 -18.85 -2.21 9.38
CA LEU A 83 -18.44 -2.22 10.77
C LEU A 83 -17.89 -0.83 11.17
N SER A 84 -18.69 -0.08 11.91
CA SER A 84 -18.29 1.23 12.46
C SER A 84 -17.32 1.09 13.62
N VAL A 85 -16.42 2.07 13.77
CA VAL A 85 -15.39 2.06 14.84
C VAL A 85 -15.71 2.95 16.05
N GLY A 86 -16.90 3.52 16.10
CA GLY A 86 -17.35 4.32 17.25
C GLY A 86 -16.97 5.80 17.18
N GLY A 87 -16.51 6.30 16.03
CA GLY A 87 -16.11 7.68 15.83
C GLY A 87 -15.69 8.01 14.42
N ARG A 88 -15.22 9.23 14.21
CA ARG A 88 -14.68 9.74 12.95
C ARG A 88 -13.24 10.20 13.19
N GLY A 89 -12.34 9.88 12.27
CA GLY A 89 -10.92 10.22 12.39
C GLY A 89 -10.19 10.31 11.05
N GLU A 90 -10.89 10.62 9.97
CA GLU A 90 -10.34 10.61 8.60
C GLU A 90 -9.75 9.23 8.26
N ALA A 91 -10.63 8.25 8.04
CA ALA A 91 -10.25 6.91 7.57
C ALA A 91 -9.41 7.01 6.30
N HIS A 92 -8.17 6.52 6.34
CA HIS A 92 -7.22 6.73 5.25
C HIS A 92 -6.61 5.42 4.75
N HIS A 93 -5.45 4.99 5.22
CA HIS A 93 -4.81 3.76 4.76
C HIS A 93 -4.97 2.59 5.72
N MET A 94 -4.74 1.38 5.20
CA MET A 94 -4.74 0.14 5.97
C MET A 94 -3.76 -0.88 5.39
N GLY A 95 -3.31 -1.81 6.23
CA GLY A 95 -2.41 -2.90 5.84
C GLY A 95 -2.65 -4.16 6.65
N PHE A 96 -2.37 -5.32 6.06
CA PHE A 96 -2.45 -6.60 6.76
C PHE A 96 -1.22 -6.83 7.62
N THR A 97 -1.38 -7.65 8.68
CA THR A 97 -0.24 -8.32 9.31
C THR A 97 0.41 -9.32 8.35
N ASP A 98 1.66 -9.70 8.59
CA ASP A 98 2.43 -10.63 7.76
C ASP A 98 1.76 -12.00 7.58
N ASP A 99 0.96 -12.44 8.55
CA ASP A 99 0.14 -13.65 8.51
C ASP A 99 -1.28 -13.43 7.92
N ARG A 100 -1.62 -12.20 7.53
CA ARG A 100 -2.94 -11.76 7.02
C ARG A 100 -4.13 -12.08 7.94
N ARG A 101 -3.89 -12.32 9.23
CA ARG A 101 -4.98 -12.56 10.20
C ARG A 101 -5.68 -11.28 10.64
N PHE A 102 -4.94 -10.17 10.65
CA PHE A 102 -5.45 -8.88 11.07
C PHE A 102 -5.23 -7.83 9.98
N LEU A 103 -6.18 -6.92 9.90
CA LEU A 103 -6.11 -5.71 9.08
C LEU A 103 -6.01 -4.52 10.03
N TRP A 104 -4.95 -3.72 9.86
CA TRP A 104 -4.72 -2.50 10.63
C TRP A 104 -5.12 -1.30 9.77
N ALA A 105 -5.80 -0.32 10.36
CA ALA A 105 -6.29 0.84 9.64
C ALA A 105 -6.09 2.12 10.47
N GLY A 106 -5.72 3.21 9.82
CA GLY A 106 -5.42 4.50 10.47
C GLY A 106 -6.55 5.51 10.35
N GLY A 107 -6.71 6.30 11.41
CA GLY A 107 -7.45 7.55 11.38
C GLY A 107 -6.45 8.71 11.41
N LEU A 108 -6.35 9.48 10.31
CA LEU A 108 -5.37 10.56 10.22
C LEU A 108 -5.58 11.65 11.28
N ASP A 109 -6.83 12.05 11.52
CA ASP A 109 -7.16 13.19 12.37
C ASP A 109 -7.02 12.87 13.87
N ASN A 110 -7.44 11.66 14.26
CA ASN A 110 -7.44 11.26 15.66
C ASN A 110 -6.20 10.44 16.06
N SER A 111 -5.32 10.13 15.11
CA SER A 111 -4.10 9.34 15.28
C SER A 111 -4.33 7.96 15.93
N ASN A 112 -5.53 7.43 15.82
CA ASN A 112 -5.88 6.09 16.26
C ASN A 112 -5.53 5.05 15.20
N ILE A 113 -5.21 3.83 15.67
CA ILE A 113 -4.98 2.68 14.80
C ILE A 113 -5.99 1.58 15.20
N TYR A 114 -6.80 1.17 14.25
CA TYR A 114 -7.85 0.16 14.43
C TYR A 114 -7.37 -1.20 13.94
N VAL A 115 -7.56 -2.26 14.72
CA VAL A 115 -7.12 -3.62 14.41
C VAL A 115 -8.35 -4.51 14.23
N PHE A 116 -8.56 -5.00 13.03
CA PHE A 116 -9.68 -5.86 12.67
C PHE A 116 -9.22 -7.32 12.52
N ASP A 117 -9.91 -8.25 13.19
CA ASP A 117 -9.79 -9.69 12.94
C ASP A 117 -10.57 -10.05 11.66
N ILE A 118 -9.85 -10.45 10.63
CA ILE A 118 -10.40 -10.92 9.36
C ILE A 118 -10.22 -12.42 9.17
N HIS A 119 -9.53 -13.09 10.10
CA HIS A 119 -9.26 -14.53 10.01
C HIS A 119 -10.47 -15.37 10.40
N ARG A 120 -11.12 -15.03 11.51
CA ARG A 120 -12.25 -15.82 12.02
C ARG A 120 -13.47 -15.82 11.10
N ASN A 121 -13.75 -14.67 10.50
CA ASN A 121 -14.81 -14.50 9.51
C ASN A 121 -14.42 -13.41 8.51
N PRO A 122 -13.78 -13.76 7.38
CA PRO A 122 -13.36 -12.79 6.37
C PRO A 122 -14.51 -11.96 5.79
N ALA A 123 -15.73 -12.51 5.72
CA ALA A 123 -16.91 -11.80 5.21
C ALA A 123 -17.45 -10.76 6.21
N LYS A 124 -17.18 -10.92 7.51
CA LYS A 124 -17.67 -10.05 8.59
C LYS A 124 -16.58 -9.81 9.63
N PRO A 125 -15.59 -8.96 9.31
CA PRO A 125 -14.49 -8.58 10.21
C PRO A 125 -14.99 -8.09 11.57
N LYS A 126 -14.15 -8.18 12.59
CA LYS A 126 -14.45 -7.65 13.94
C LYS A 126 -13.33 -6.72 14.39
N LEU A 127 -13.69 -5.56 14.91
CA LEU A 127 -12.74 -4.68 15.61
C LEU A 127 -12.32 -5.38 16.92
N THR A 128 -11.02 -5.61 17.08
CA THR A 128 -10.48 -6.33 18.25
C THR A 128 -9.66 -5.43 19.15
N LYS A 129 -9.11 -4.35 18.60
CA LYS A 129 -8.28 -3.41 19.35
C LYS A 129 -8.28 -2.04 18.69
N THR A 130 -8.23 -0.98 19.51
CA THR A 130 -7.86 0.37 19.09
C THR A 130 -6.57 0.75 19.81
N ILE A 131 -5.53 1.11 19.07
CA ILE A 131 -4.25 1.58 19.59
C ILE A 131 -4.30 3.10 19.56
N THR A 132 -4.14 3.74 20.72
CA THR A 132 -4.30 5.20 20.90
C THR A 132 -3.02 5.89 21.36
N ASN A 133 -1.91 5.15 21.42
CA ASN A 133 -0.67 5.63 22.04
C ASN A 133 0.41 6.06 21.03
N LEU A 134 0.06 6.23 19.76
CA LEU A 134 1.03 6.64 18.73
C LEU A 134 1.69 7.96 19.10
N VAL A 135 0.88 8.98 19.42
CA VAL A 135 1.36 10.32 19.75
C VAL A 135 2.24 10.29 21.00
N ASP A 136 1.77 9.62 22.08
CA ASP A 136 2.51 9.53 23.33
C ASP A 136 3.86 8.84 23.22
N LYS A 137 3.95 7.82 22.34
CA LYS A 137 5.17 7.03 22.15
C LYS A 137 6.16 7.67 21.19
N THR A 138 5.70 8.46 20.25
CA THR A 138 6.54 8.94 19.15
C THR A 138 6.56 10.45 18.97
N GLY A 139 5.49 11.15 19.33
CA GLY A 139 5.22 12.53 18.95
C GLY A 139 4.69 12.68 17.52
N TYR A 140 4.49 11.58 16.77
CA TYR A 140 3.93 11.62 15.42
C TYR A 140 2.40 11.60 15.46
N VAL A 141 1.80 12.20 14.42
CA VAL A 141 0.35 12.21 14.17
C VAL A 141 0.06 11.81 12.73
N GLY A 142 -1.17 11.40 12.45
CA GLY A 142 -1.58 11.01 11.12
C GLY A 142 -0.97 9.68 10.67
N PRO A 143 -1.31 8.54 11.30
CA PRO A 143 -0.86 7.23 10.86
C PRO A 143 -1.40 6.96 9.45
N HIS A 144 -0.49 6.76 8.52
CA HIS A 144 -0.78 6.64 7.08
C HIS A 144 -0.52 5.24 6.56
N THR A 145 0.72 4.86 6.37
CA THR A 145 1.10 3.57 5.79
C THR A 145 1.24 2.50 6.86
N PHE A 146 0.67 1.32 6.60
CA PHE A 146 0.77 0.13 7.44
C PHE A 146 1.49 -0.96 6.66
N TYR A 147 2.76 -1.18 6.98
CA TYR A 147 3.62 -2.08 6.23
C TYR A 147 4.06 -3.28 7.09
N ALA A 148 3.62 -4.49 6.70
CA ALA A 148 3.95 -5.70 7.44
C ALA A 148 5.43 -6.05 7.34
N MET A 149 5.99 -6.43 8.48
CA MET A 149 7.30 -7.07 8.62
C MET A 149 7.11 -8.37 9.43
N PRO A 150 8.04 -9.31 9.40
CA PRO A 150 7.91 -10.56 10.18
C PRO A 150 7.59 -10.30 11.64
N GLY A 151 6.36 -10.66 12.07
CA GLY A 151 5.85 -10.48 13.44
C GLY A 151 5.61 -9.02 13.87
N ARG A 152 5.64 -8.06 12.94
CA ARG A 152 5.59 -6.63 13.24
C ARG A 152 4.83 -5.85 12.18
N MET A 153 4.36 -4.66 12.59
CA MET A 153 3.78 -3.65 11.73
C MET A 153 4.60 -2.37 11.82
N LEU A 154 5.07 -1.90 10.67
CA LEU A 154 5.69 -0.58 10.55
C LEU A 154 4.60 0.42 10.11
N VAL A 155 4.43 1.48 10.88
CA VAL A 155 3.41 2.50 10.67
C VAL A 155 4.09 3.81 10.32
N GLY A 156 3.95 4.25 9.08
CA GLY A 156 4.38 5.59 8.66
C GLY A 156 3.39 6.65 9.12
N ALA A 157 3.87 7.81 9.50
CA ALA A 157 3.05 8.96 9.87
C ALA A 157 3.32 10.16 8.97
N LEU A 158 2.34 11.05 8.80
CA LEU A 158 2.45 12.21 7.91
C LEU A 158 2.96 13.48 8.60
N SER A 159 2.82 13.55 9.93
CA SER A 159 3.05 14.80 10.64
C SER A 159 3.50 14.55 12.09
N ASN A 160 3.66 15.61 12.86
CA ASN A 160 4.02 15.56 14.26
C ASN A 160 3.10 16.43 15.13
N SER A 161 3.07 16.15 16.42
CA SER A 161 2.22 16.86 17.38
C SER A 161 2.81 18.17 17.88
N LYS A 162 4.08 18.49 17.55
CA LYS A 162 4.77 19.68 18.06
C LYS A 162 4.34 20.94 17.33
N ASP A 163 4.32 20.89 16.00
CA ASP A 163 4.02 22.05 15.15
C ASP A 163 3.08 21.72 13.99
N HIS A 164 2.63 20.46 13.89
CA HIS A 164 1.80 19.96 12.78
C HIS A 164 2.44 20.14 11.40
N GLY A 165 3.77 20.28 11.35
CA GLY A 165 4.56 20.34 10.11
C GLY A 165 4.78 18.97 9.49
N GLY A 166 5.58 18.93 8.42
CA GLY A 166 5.84 17.70 7.67
C GLY A 166 6.92 16.80 8.27
N VAL A 167 7.74 17.29 9.21
CA VAL A 167 8.78 16.47 9.86
C VAL A 167 8.13 15.39 10.70
N THR A 168 8.44 14.12 10.43
CA THR A 168 7.74 12.97 10.98
C THR A 168 8.64 11.73 11.04
N GLY A 169 8.05 10.55 11.15
CA GLY A 169 8.76 9.27 11.19
C GLY A 169 7.84 8.06 11.11
N MET A 170 8.38 6.93 11.51
CA MET A 170 7.70 5.64 11.54
C MET A 170 7.66 5.09 12.95
N ALA A 171 6.55 4.45 13.32
CA ALA A 171 6.41 3.67 14.54
C ALA A 171 6.39 2.17 14.22
N MET A 172 7.11 1.38 14.99
CA MET A 172 7.05 -0.08 14.90
C MET A 172 6.25 -0.64 16.07
N TYR A 173 5.31 -1.51 15.75
CA TYR A 173 4.52 -2.29 16.70
C TYR A 173 4.72 -3.78 16.43
N ASN A 174 4.58 -4.63 17.44
CA ASN A 174 4.41 -6.06 17.20
C ASN A 174 2.97 -6.37 16.77
N ASN A 175 2.70 -7.57 16.24
CA ASN A 175 1.35 -7.96 15.77
C ASN A 175 0.27 -7.95 16.88
N LYS A 176 0.66 -7.88 18.17
CA LYS A 176 -0.27 -7.70 19.30
C LYS A 176 -0.61 -6.22 19.56
N GLY A 177 -0.01 -5.30 18.79
CA GLY A 177 -0.20 -3.85 18.93
C GLY A 177 0.52 -3.25 20.14
N ASN A 178 1.65 -3.81 20.54
CA ASN A 178 2.54 -3.20 21.52
C ASN A 178 3.63 -2.44 20.79
N PHE A 179 3.90 -1.21 21.21
CA PHE A 179 4.96 -0.36 20.66
C PHE A 179 6.33 -1.00 20.87
N VAL A 180 7.18 -0.96 19.84
CA VAL A 180 8.54 -1.52 19.85
C VAL A 180 9.58 -0.42 19.71
N ALA A 181 9.48 0.43 18.69
CA ALA A 181 10.46 1.48 18.40
C ALA A 181 9.86 2.59 17.55
N LYS A 182 10.56 3.72 17.46
CA LYS A 182 10.30 4.77 16.46
C LYS A 182 11.56 5.03 15.63
N TYR A 183 11.34 5.54 14.43
CA TYR A 183 12.39 5.90 13.48
C TYR A 183 12.05 7.25 12.84
N ASP A 184 12.86 8.27 13.10
CA ASP A 184 12.66 9.61 12.54
C ASP A 184 13.05 9.60 11.05
N MET A 185 12.29 10.30 10.19
CA MET A 185 12.69 10.53 8.81
C MET A 185 13.93 11.39 8.77
N PRO A 186 14.86 11.17 7.81
CA PRO A 186 16.11 11.90 7.75
C PRO A 186 15.87 13.38 7.44
N THR A 187 16.51 14.26 8.22
CA THR A 187 16.55 15.71 8.04
C THR A 187 17.97 16.21 7.69
N ASP A 188 18.93 15.30 7.67
CA ASP A 188 20.30 15.52 7.26
C ASP A 188 20.52 15.16 5.78
N ASN A 189 21.67 15.48 5.24
CA ASN A 189 22.08 15.15 3.87
C ASN A 189 21.03 15.51 2.78
N GLY A 190 20.30 16.61 2.99
CA GLY A 190 19.27 17.10 2.07
C GLY A 190 17.89 16.46 2.27
N GLY A 191 17.69 15.65 3.32
CA GLY A 191 16.40 15.11 3.69
C GLY A 191 15.43 16.19 4.17
N ASP A 192 14.18 16.12 3.76
CA ASP A 192 13.11 17.03 4.18
C ASP A 192 12.45 16.60 5.50
N GLY A 193 12.72 15.37 5.96
CA GLY A 193 12.12 14.80 7.18
C GLY A 193 10.67 14.39 7.02
N TYR A 194 10.11 14.42 5.81
CA TYR A 194 8.72 14.10 5.55
C TYR A 194 8.54 12.61 5.28
N GLY A 195 7.33 12.11 5.48
CA GLY A 195 6.96 10.73 5.27
C GLY A 195 5.67 10.59 4.48
N TYR A 196 5.53 9.46 3.78
CA TYR A 196 4.30 9.04 3.12
C TYR A 196 4.20 7.52 3.01
N ASP A 197 4.86 6.89 2.05
CA ASP A 197 4.80 5.44 1.83
C ASP A 197 6.11 4.74 2.21
N ILE A 198 6.03 3.42 2.32
CA ILE A 198 7.12 2.51 2.67
C ILE A 198 7.14 1.40 1.63
N GLY A 199 8.29 1.16 1.02
CA GLY A 199 8.51 0.05 0.10
C GLY A 199 9.74 -0.76 0.52
N ILE A 200 9.60 -2.07 0.73
CA ILE A 200 10.68 -2.95 1.22
C ILE A 200 11.09 -3.95 0.14
N ASN A 201 12.40 -4.11 -0.05
CA ASN A 201 12.99 -5.22 -0.79
C ASN A 201 13.94 -6.02 0.13
N PRO A 202 13.45 -7.12 0.72
CA PRO A 202 14.23 -7.90 1.68
C PRO A 202 15.48 -8.55 1.06
N GLY A 203 15.42 -8.93 -0.21
CA GLY A 203 16.53 -9.56 -0.93
C GLY A 203 17.72 -8.62 -1.11
N LYS A 204 17.48 -7.31 -1.07
CA LYS A 204 18.51 -6.27 -1.16
C LYS A 204 18.84 -5.63 0.20
N ASN A 205 18.19 -6.03 1.27
CA ASN A 205 18.31 -5.37 2.57
C ASN A 205 18.01 -3.87 2.48
N VAL A 206 16.98 -3.51 1.72
CA VAL A 206 16.64 -2.10 1.49
C VAL A 206 15.18 -1.83 1.79
N MET A 207 14.94 -0.65 2.37
CA MET A 207 13.64 -0.01 2.48
C MET A 207 13.73 1.38 1.84
N LEU A 208 12.69 1.75 1.12
CA LEU A 208 12.50 3.10 0.60
C LEU A 208 11.36 3.76 1.38
N THR A 209 11.48 5.05 1.64
CA THR A 209 10.38 5.89 2.12
C THR A 209 10.24 7.09 1.22
N SER A 210 9.00 7.52 1.00
CA SER A 210 8.66 8.70 0.23
C SER A 210 8.16 9.83 1.11
N SER A 211 7.82 10.97 0.53
CA SER A 211 7.48 12.18 1.29
C SER A 211 6.24 12.89 0.73
N PHE A 212 5.46 13.52 1.61
CA PHE A 212 4.25 14.22 1.22
C PHE A 212 4.20 15.62 1.84
N THR A 213 3.39 15.82 2.89
CA THR A 213 3.23 17.11 3.59
C THR A 213 2.65 16.89 4.98
N GLY A 214 2.77 17.87 5.86
CA GLY A 214 2.25 17.81 7.21
C GLY A 214 0.78 18.21 7.33
N TRP A 215 0.25 18.05 8.56
CA TRP A 215 -1.12 18.38 8.96
C TRP A 215 -1.57 19.75 8.50
N ASN A 216 -0.73 20.77 8.71
CA ASN A 216 -1.04 22.15 8.33
C ASN A 216 -1.42 22.32 6.86
N ASN A 217 -0.96 21.43 5.98
CA ASN A 217 -1.30 21.44 4.57
C ASN A 217 -2.47 20.51 4.24
N TYR A 218 -2.39 19.21 4.61
CA TYR A 218 -3.42 18.27 4.19
C TYR A 218 -4.79 18.52 4.84
N MET A 219 -4.85 19.29 5.91
CA MET A 219 -6.10 19.76 6.51
C MET A 219 -6.68 21.02 5.84
N MET A 220 -5.95 21.66 4.93
CA MET A 220 -6.47 22.78 4.16
C MET A 220 -7.46 22.30 3.09
N ASP A 221 -8.41 23.18 2.72
CA ASP A 221 -9.20 22.99 1.51
C ASP A 221 -8.27 23.02 0.28
N LEU A 222 -8.41 22.04 -0.63
CA LEU A 222 -7.51 21.88 -1.78
C LEU A 222 -7.46 23.15 -2.66
N GLY A 223 -8.62 23.79 -2.90
CA GLY A 223 -8.69 24.99 -3.71
C GLY A 223 -7.98 26.20 -3.08
N LYS A 224 -7.86 26.25 -1.75
CA LYS A 224 -7.07 27.26 -1.03
C LYS A 224 -5.59 26.88 -1.04
N LEU A 225 -5.29 25.61 -0.80
CA LEU A 225 -3.91 25.08 -0.75
C LEU A 225 -3.13 25.37 -2.03
N ILE A 226 -3.70 25.05 -3.20
CA ILE A 226 -3.03 25.25 -4.50
C ILE A 226 -2.81 26.71 -4.87
N LYS A 227 -3.51 27.64 -4.21
CA LYS A 227 -3.34 29.09 -4.40
C LYS A 227 -2.39 29.74 -3.38
N ASP A 228 -2.04 29.00 -2.34
CA ASP A 228 -1.11 29.46 -1.28
C ASP A 228 0.31 29.01 -1.62
N GLY A 229 1.10 29.95 -2.19
CA GLY A 229 2.48 29.69 -2.58
C GLY A 229 3.39 29.27 -1.42
N GLU A 230 3.11 29.70 -0.18
CA GLU A 230 3.88 29.26 0.99
C GLU A 230 3.48 27.85 1.42
N ALA A 231 2.20 27.50 1.33
CA ALA A 231 1.75 26.14 1.57
C ALA A 231 2.31 25.16 0.53
N MET A 232 2.38 25.55 -0.74
CA MET A 232 2.96 24.74 -1.81
C MET A 232 4.46 24.45 -1.63
N LYS A 233 5.19 25.29 -0.91
CA LYS A 233 6.60 25.03 -0.54
C LYS A 233 6.78 23.99 0.56
N ARG A 234 5.70 23.64 1.30
CA ARG A 234 5.72 22.67 2.39
C ARG A 234 5.31 21.26 1.94
N PHE A 235 5.58 20.92 0.68
CA PHE A 235 5.49 19.53 0.18
C PHE A 235 6.88 18.91 0.12
N GLY A 236 6.94 17.62 0.39
CA GLY A 236 8.17 16.85 0.34
C GLY A 236 8.73 16.74 -1.09
N ASN A 237 10.03 16.64 -1.18
CA ASN A 237 10.77 16.57 -2.45
C ASN A 237 11.87 15.51 -2.42
N THR A 238 11.79 14.57 -1.47
CA THR A 238 12.83 13.58 -1.25
C THR A 238 12.26 12.17 -1.06
N MET A 239 13.10 11.20 -1.31
CA MET A 239 12.92 9.82 -0.86
C MET A 239 14.15 9.39 -0.07
N ALA A 240 13.98 8.54 0.93
CA ALA A 240 15.11 8.00 1.68
C ALA A 240 15.31 6.51 1.39
N VAL A 241 16.58 6.13 1.25
CA VAL A 241 17.03 4.74 1.16
C VAL A 241 17.56 4.31 2.52
N TRP A 242 16.99 3.25 3.07
CA TRP A 242 17.34 2.72 4.39
C TRP A 242 18.01 1.36 4.29
N ASP A 243 18.94 1.10 5.20
CA ASP A 243 19.31 -0.26 5.54
C ASP A 243 18.16 -0.91 6.33
N LEU A 244 17.52 -1.91 5.74
CA LEU A 244 16.33 -2.55 6.31
C LEU A 244 16.62 -3.25 7.64
N LYS A 245 17.75 -3.96 7.75
CA LYS A 245 18.12 -4.67 8.99
C LYS A 245 18.54 -3.73 10.10
N ALA A 246 19.30 -2.70 9.76
CA ALA A 246 19.77 -1.70 10.71
C ALA A 246 18.70 -0.65 11.05
N MET A 247 17.62 -0.56 10.26
CA MET A 247 16.59 0.49 10.34
C MET A 247 17.22 1.89 10.39
N LYS A 248 18.17 2.14 9.50
CA LYS A 248 18.92 3.40 9.43
C LYS A 248 18.94 3.94 8.00
N ALA A 249 18.59 5.22 7.83
CA ALA A 249 18.71 5.90 6.55
C ALA A 249 20.19 5.96 6.11
N LYS A 250 20.45 5.64 4.84
CA LYS A 250 21.78 5.63 4.22
C LYS A 250 21.95 6.71 3.17
N LYS A 251 20.88 7.05 2.46
CA LYS A 251 20.93 8.00 1.35
C LYS A 251 19.61 8.72 1.21
N VAL A 252 19.65 9.97 0.86
CA VAL A 252 18.50 10.77 0.44
C VAL A 252 18.58 10.97 -1.07
N LEU A 253 17.45 10.79 -1.75
CA LEU A 253 17.30 10.99 -3.18
C LEU A 253 16.40 12.20 -3.41
N SER A 254 16.79 13.08 -4.34
CA SER A 254 15.93 14.18 -4.78
C SER A 254 14.83 13.64 -5.71
N VAL A 255 13.57 13.80 -5.32
CA VAL A 255 12.39 13.44 -6.10
C VAL A 255 11.34 14.53 -5.93
N PRO A 256 11.41 15.59 -6.74
CA PRO A 256 10.57 16.78 -6.55
C PRO A 256 9.07 16.51 -6.75
N GLY A 257 8.25 17.24 -5.98
CA GLY A 257 6.82 17.32 -6.22
C GLY A 257 5.95 16.31 -5.50
N ALA A 258 6.29 15.99 -4.26
CA ALA A 258 5.59 15.03 -3.42
C ALA A 258 5.56 13.62 -4.04
N PRO A 259 6.65 12.85 -3.98
CA PRO A 259 6.64 11.45 -4.35
C PRO A 259 5.74 10.69 -3.38
N LEU A 260 4.70 10.02 -3.90
CA LEU A 260 3.72 9.34 -3.07
C LEU A 260 4.04 7.84 -2.95
N GLU A 261 3.24 7.02 -3.58
CA GLU A 261 3.29 5.58 -3.46
C GLU A 261 4.58 4.98 -4.05
N ILE A 262 5.10 3.93 -3.41
CA ILE A 262 6.30 3.21 -3.83
C ILE A 262 5.91 1.80 -4.25
N ARG A 263 6.28 1.38 -5.46
CA ARG A 263 6.06 0.00 -5.92
C ARG A 263 7.36 -0.60 -6.41
N TRP A 264 7.77 -1.67 -5.73
CA TRP A 264 8.86 -2.52 -6.20
C TRP A 264 8.36 -3.41 -7.34
N SER A 265 9.22 -3.67 -8.33
CA SER A 265 8.94 -4.71 -9.30
C SER A 265 8.68 -6.04 -8.59
N LEU A 266 7.60 -6.71 -8.99
CA LEU A 266 7.20 -8.01 -8.44
C LEU A 266 7.93 -9.17 -9.12
N LYS A 267 8.64 -8.90 -10.22
CA LYS A 267 9.37 -9.91 -10.98
C LYS A 267 10.63 -10.35 -10.22
N PRO A 268 10.82 -11.66 -10.03
CA PRO A 268 12.03 -12.17 -9.38
C PRO A 268 13.31 -11.72 -10.10
N GLY A 269 14.26 -11.20 -9.33
CA GLY A 269 15.53 -10.71 -9.86
C GLY A 269 15.55 -9.23 -10.23
N ASP A 270 14.41 -8.59 -10.37
CA ASP A 270 14.34 -7.14 -10.54
C ASP A 270 14.76 -6.42 -9.25
N ASN A 271 15.45 -5.28 -9.42
CA ASN A 271 16.04 -4.51 -8.33
C ASN A 271 15.69 -3.03 -8.47
N TRP A 272 14.49 -2.74 -8.91
CA TRP A 272 14.02 -1.38 -9.11
C TRP A 272 12.61 -1.20 -8.53
N ALA A 273 12.32 0.03 -8.19
CA ALA A 273 11.00 0.49 -7.77
C ALA A 273 10.60 1.71 -8.61
N VAL A 274 9.32 2.02 -8.59
CA VAL A 274 8.78 3.25 -9.17
C VAL A 274 8.00 4.03 -8.12
N THR A 275 7.96 5.35 -8.29
CA THR A 275 7.04 6.24 -7.57
C THR A 275 6.48 7.28 -8.53
N ALA A 276 5.34 7.87 -8.17
CA ALA A 276 4.75 8.98 -8.91
C ALA A 276 4.77 10.25 -8.04
N SER A 277 5.22 11.36 -8.62
CA SER A 277 5.21 12.67 -7.96
C SER A 277 3.90 13.39 -8.25
N ALA A 278 3.10 13.67 -7.20
CA ALA A 278 1.75 14.21 -7.32
C ALA A 278 1.69 15.58 -7.99
N LEU A 279 2.57 16.49 -7.59
CA LEU A 279 2.54 17.88 -8.04
C LEU A 279 3.24 18.11 -9.39
N THR A 280 4.22 17.29 -9.73
CA THR A 280 4.95 17.39 -11.00
C THR A 280 4.44 16.43 -12.07
N SER A 281 3.56 15.49 -11.70
CA SER A 281 2.97 14.49 -12.60
C SER A 281 4.03 13.68 -13.35
N LYS A 282 4.99 13.15 -12.61
CA LYS A 282 6.12 12.39 -13.14
C LYS A 282 6.19 10.98 -12.53
N ILE A 283 6.65 10.03 -13.33
CA ILE A 283 7.09 8.72 -12.84
C ILE A 283 8.60 8.76 -12.67
N HIS A 284 9.07 8.35 -11.50
CA HIS A 284 10.49 8.18 -11.21
C HIS A 284 10.83 6.71 -11.02
N LEU A 285 11.91 6.28 -11.65
CA LEU A 285 12.53 4.97 -11.47
C LEU A 285 13.60 5.07 -10.38
N ILE A 286 13.51 4.21 -9.39
CA ILE A 286 14.45 4.13 -8.26
C ILE A 286 15.24 2.83 -8.40
N LYS A 287 16.54 2.92 -8.65
CA LYS A 287 17.43 1.76 -8.81
C LYS A 287 18.88 2.12 -8.44
N GLN A 288 19.70 1.09 -8.37
CA GLN A 288 21.16 1.28 -8.30
C GLN A 288 21.73 1.46 -9.71
N ASP A 289 22.72 2.35 -9.83
CA ASP A 289 23.57 2.47 -11.02
C ASP A 289 24.63 1.35 -11.07
N ASP A 290 25.51 1.41 -12.08
CA ASP A 290 26.58 0.44 -12.28
C ASP A 290 27.64 0.44 -11.17
N GLN A 291 27.72 1.51 -10.39
CA GLN A 291 28.59 1.64 -9.20
C GLN A 291 27.91 1.14 -7.92
N GLY A 292 26.63 0.73 -8.00
CA GLY A 292 25.84 0.30 -6.87
C GLY A 292 25.20 1.45 -6.06
N GLU A 293 25.27 2.69 -6.58
CA GLU A 293 24.72 3.86 -5.95
C GLU A 293 23.23 4.03 -6.29
N TRP A 294 22.40 4.26 -5.28
CA TRP A 294 20.98 4.49 -5.45
C TRP A 294 20.71 5.81 -6.16
N GLN A 295 19.87 5.76 -7.17
CA GLN A 295 19.47 6.90 -8.00
C GLN A 295 17.95 6.97 -8.13
N ALA A 296 17.44 8.19 -8.29
CA ALA A 296 16.07 8.44 -8.73
C ALA A 296 16.13 9.15 -10.08
N LYS A 297 15.48 8.59 -11.09
CA LYS A 297 15.46 9.11 -12.45
C LYS A 297 14.04 9.36 -12.90
N GLU A 298 13.71 10.57 -13.36
CA GLU A 298 12.48 10.82 -14.08
C GLU A 298 12.46 10.01 -15.40
N VAL A 299 11.42 9.20 -15.61
CA VAL A 299 11.33 8.28 -16.75
C VAL A 299 10.08 8.50 -17.59
N ALA A 300 9.01 9.10 -17.05
CA ALA A 300 7.80 9.40 -17.82
C ALA A 300 7.02 10.57 -17.21
N THR A 301 6.14 11.14 -18.04
CA THR A 301 5.17 12.17 -17.65
C THR A 301 3.77 11.57 -17.64
N ILE A 302 2.95 11.95 -16.64
CA ILE A 302 1.58 11.48 -16.46
C ILE A 302 0.62 12.57 -16.90
N GLY A 303 -0.09 12.35 -18.00
CA GLY A 303 -1.08 13.30 -18.53
C GLY A 303 -0.44 14.64 -18.95
N ASP A 304 -1.17 15.74 -18.72
CA ASP A 304 -0.72 17.11 -18.99
C ASP A 304 -0.32 17.80 -17.67
N PRO A 305 0.98 17.95 -17.36
CA PRO A 305 1.45 18.55 -16.10
C PRO A 305 0.94 19.98 -15.87
N SER A 306 0.67 20.74 -16.94
CA SER A 306 0.13 22.12 -16.82
C SER A 306 -1.26 22.17 -16.18
N LYS A 307 -1.98 21.06 -16.21
CA LYS A 307 -3.31 20.89 -15.60
C LYS A 307 -3.28 20.22 -14.23
N ILE A 308 -2.08 19.83 -13.78
CA ILE A 308 -1.84 19.13 -12.51
C ILE A 308 -2.86 17.97 -12.34
N PRO A 309 -2.74 16.87 -13.13
CA PRO A 309 -3.69 15.76 -13.02
C PRO A 309 -3.69 15.11 -11.63
N LEU A 310 -2.66 15.33 -10.85
CA LEU A 310 -2.46 14.87 -9.46
C LEU A 310 -2.49 13.34 -9.39
N PRO A 311 -1.42 12.62 -9.84
CA PRO A 311 -1.30 11.20 -9.59
C PRO A 311 -1.22 10.92 -8.09
N VAL A 312 -2.08 10.04 -7.60
CA VAL A 312 -2.28 9.78 -6.16
C VAL A 312 -2.02 8.35 -5.77
N ASP A 313 -2.23 7.40 -6.68
CA ASP A 313 -1.91 5.99 -6.44
C ASP A 313 -1.43 5.29 -7.71
N ILE A 314 -0.59 4.28 -7.51
CA ILE A 314 -0.03 3.44 -8.56
C ILE A 314 -0.08 1.96 -8.16
N SER A 315 -0.28 1.08 -9.14
CA SER A 315 -0.29 -0.39 -8.94
C SER A 315 0.45 -1.08 -10.07
N ILE A 316 1.46 -1.87 -9.73
CA ILE A 316 2.28 -2.61 -10.70
C ILE A 316 1.63 -3.95 -11.03
N THR A 317 1.67 -4.39 -12.30
CA THR A 317 1.14 -5.70 -12.67
C THR A 317 1.98 -6.85 -12.13
N ALA A 318 1.36 -8.01 -11.94
CA ALA A 318 2.01 -9.20 -11.40
C ALA A 318 3.27 -9.65 -12.16
N ASP A 319 3.29 -9.41 -13.47
CA ASP A 319 4.43 -9.70 -14.34
C ASP A 319 5.49 -8.58 -14.37
N GLY A 320 5.25 -7.49 -13.62
CA GLY A 320 6.13 -6.32 -13.56
C GLY A 320 6.20 -5.51 -14.86
N LYS A 321 5.30 -5.77 -15.83
CA LYS A 321 5.34 -5.12 -17.16
C LYS A 321 4.37 -3.98 -17.34
N GLY A 322 3.51 -3.73 -16.37
CA GLY A 322 2.53 -2.67 -16.45
C GLY A 322 2.41 -1.90 -15.14
N LEU A 323 1.97 -0.65 -15.26
CA LEU A 323 1.71 0.24 -14.13
C LEU A 323 0.38 0.95 -14.36
N TRP A 324 -0.54 0.71 -13.46
CA TRP A 324 -1.75 1.51 -13.33
C TRP A 324 -1.47 2.77 -12.53
N VAL A 325 -2.02 3.87 -12.98
CA VAL A 325 -1.90 5.18 -12.33
C VAL A 325 -3.26 5.84 -12.28
N ASN A 326 -3.72 6.18 -11.07
CA ASN A 326 -4.90 7.02 -10.88
C ASN A 326 -4.51 8.47 -10.68
N THR A 327 -5.23 9.37 -11.35
CA THR A 327 -5.08 10.82 -11.22
C THR A 327 -6.37 11.46 -10.75
N PHE A 328 -6.28 12.15 -9.60
CA PHE A 328 -7.43 12.61 -8.84
C PHE A 328 -8.19 13.76 -9.53
N MET A 329 -7.48 14.74 -10.07
CA MET A 329 -8.09 15.99 -10.56
C MET A 329 -8.89 15.80 -11.84
N ASP A 330 -8.43 14.91 -12.75
CA ASP A 330 -9.07 14.64 -14.03
C ASP A 330 -9.91 13.35 -14.05
N GLY A 331 -9.92 12.60 -12.92
CA GLY A 331 -10.73 11.39 -12.77
C GLY A 331 -10.35 10.25 -13.70
N LYS A 332 -9.08 10.16 -14.10
CA LYS A 332 -8.60 9.18 -15.06
C LYS A 332 -7.79 8.06 -14.42
N THR A 333 -8.00 6.86 -14.95
CA THR A 333 -7.11 5.71 -14.76
C THR A 333 -6.28 5.54 -16.01
N ARG A 334 -4.95 5.45 -15.85
CA ARG A 334 -3.97 5.32 -16.93
C ARG A 334 -3.19 4.02 -16.78
N TYR A 335 -2.71 3.51 -17.91
CA TYR A 335 -1.82 2.35 -17.93
C TYR A 335 -0.56 2.68 -18.70
N PHE A 336 0.58 2.35 -18.08
CA PHE A 336 1.91 2.48 -18.66
C PHE A 336 2.51 1.09 -18.90
N ASP A 337 3.08 0.86 -20.06
CA ASP A 337 3.93 -0.29 -20.32
C ASP A 337 5.30 -0.06 -19.67
N LEU A 338 5.65 -0.94 -18.75
CA LEU A 338 6.94 -0.98 -18.03
C LEU A 338 7.89 -2.05 -18.58
N SER A 339 7.65 -2.62 -19.76
CA SER A 339 8.57 -3.62 -20.36
C SER A 339 10.00 -3.09 -20.45
N ASN A 340 10.13 -1.75 -20.60
CA ASN A 340 11.36 -1.02 -20.35
C ASN A 340 11.14 0.01 -19.25
N PRO A 341 11.53 -0.26 -17.99
CA PRO A 341 11.29 0.66 -16.89
C PRO A 341 12.07 1.97 -16.99
N GLU A 342 13.12 2.04 -17.86
CA GLU A 342 13.86 3.28 -18.14
C GLU A 342 13.12 4.25 -19.07
N ALA A 343 12.12 3.78 -19.79
CA ALA A 343 11.32 4.54 -20.75
C ALA A 343 9.88 4.01 -20.80
N PRO A 344 9.09 4.12 -19.73
CA PRO A 344 7.71 3.69 -19.73
C PRO A 344 6.87 4.48 -20.74
N THR A 345 5.92 3.82 -21.37
CA THR A 345 5.02 4.47 -22.34
C THR A 345 3.58 4.34 -21.91
N GLN A 346 2.83 5.46 -21.89
CA GLN A 346 1.40 5.41 -21.65
C GLN A 346 0.69 4.81 -22.86
N THR A 347 0.03 3.68 -22.67
CA THR A 347 -0.67 2.95 -23.74
C THR A 347 -2.18 3.01 -23.63
N PHE A 348 -2.70 3.47 -22.48
CA PHE A 348 -4.14 3.57 -22.22
C PHE A 348 -4.47 4.71 -21.25
N GLU A 349 -5.63 5.33 -21.43
CA GLU A 349 -6.29 6.16 -20.42
C GLU A 349 -7.80 6.14 -20.58
N LYS A 350 -8.51 6.25 -19.46
CA LYS A 350 -9.98 6.33 -19.42
C LYS A 350 -10.42 7.18 -18.24
N VAL A 351 -11.47 8.00 -18.43
CA VAL A 351 -12.18 8.61 -17.31
C VAL A 351 -12.96 7.51 -16.61
N THR A 352 -12.61 7.22 -15.36
CA THR A 352 -13.23 6.15 -14.56
C THR A 352 -14.04 6.70 -13.39
N GLY A 353 -13.97 8.01 -13.15
CA GLY A 353 -14.76 8.72 -12.16
C GLY A 353 -14.69 10.23 -12.33
N LYS A 354 -15.49 10.98 -11.58
CA LYS A 354 -15.33 12.44 -11.48
C LYS A 354 -14.06 12.81 -10.72
N GLN A 355 -13.68 11.97 -9.77
CA GLN A 355 -12.42 11.92 -9.05
C GLN A 355 -12.07 10.47 -8.79
N VAL A 356 -10.79 10.10 -8.80
CA VAL A 356 -10.34 8.74 -8.51
C VAL A 356 -9.11 8.78 -7.62
N ASN A 357 -9.04 7.87 -6.66
CA ASN A 357 -7.92 7.79 -5.73
C ASN A 357 -7.20 6.46 -5.85
N MET A 358 -7.48 5.48 -4.98
CA MET A 358 -6.73 4.22 -4.98
C MET A 358 -7.01 3.38 -6.22
N VAL A 359 -5.99 2.67 -6.68
CA VAL A 359 -6.06 1.69 -7.76
C VAL A 359 -5.46 0.37 -7.29
N SER A 360 -6.22 -0.71 -7.41
CA SER A 360 -5.75 -2.07 -7.09
C SER A 360 -6.18 -3.04 -8.16
N GLN A 361 -5.44 -4.13 -8.31
CA GLN A 361 -5.78 -5.19 -9.26
C GLN A 361 -6.29 -6.42 -8.53
N SER A 362 -7.23 -7.16 -9.13
CA SER A 362 -7.55 -8.51 -8.70
C SER A 362 -6.30 -9.39 -8.74
N TRP A 363 -6.27 -10.43 -7.92
CA TRP A 363 -5.09 -11.32 -7.84
C TRP A 363 -4.74 -12.00 -9.16
N ASP A 364 -5.71 -12.20 -10.04
CA ASP A 364 -5.50 -12.72 -11.40
C ASP A 364 -5.17 -11.65 -12.45
N GLY A 365 -5.10 -10.37 -12.06
CA GLY A 365 -4.81 -9.23 -12.93
C GLY A 365 -5.89 -8.87 -13.96
N LYS A 366 -7.07 -9.53 -13.89
CA LYS A 366 -8.14 -9.35 -14.88
C LYS A 366 -9.13 -8.25 -14.56
N ARG A 367 -9.09 -7.72 -13.34
CA ARG A 367 -9.93 -6.62 -12.89
C ARG A 367 -9.11 -5.53 -12.25
N VAL A 368 -9.57 -4.32 -12.47
CA VAL A 368 -9.00 -3.11 -11.85
C VAL A 368 -10.09 -2.47 -10.99
N TYR A 369 -9.75 -2.18 -9.76
CA TYR A 369 -10.64 -1.57 -8.77
C TYR A 369 -10.18 -0.16 -8.49
N ILE A 370 -11.11 0.76 -8.33
CA ILE A 370 -10.84 2.13 -7.94
C ILE A 370 -11.72 2.56 -6.76
N THR A 371 -11.21 3.49 -5.97
CA THR A 371 -11.97 4.29 -5.01
C THR A 371 -11.92 5.75 -5.40
N SER A 372 -12.74 6.60 -4.78
CA SER A 372 -12.87 8.00 -5.21
C SER A 372 -12.39 9.02 -4.20
N SER A 373 -12.39 8.72 -2.89
CA SER A 373 -12.01 9.71 -1.87
C SER A 373 -10.49 9.79 -1.69
N LEU A 374 -9.95 11.00 -1.66
CA LEU A 374 -8.55 11.26 -1.31
C LEU A 374 -8.43 11.75 0.14
N LEU A 375 -9.00 12.90 0.44
CA LEU A 375 -9.13 13.51 1.77
C LEU A 375 -10.44 14.27 1.80
N ALA A 376 -11.14 14.29 2.94
CA ALA A 376 -12.43 14.97 3.05
C ALA A 376 -12.37 16.43 2.59
N ASN A 377 -11.26 17.12 2.88
CA ASN A 377 -11.05 18.51 2.52
C ASN A 377 -10.61 18.71 1.06
N TRP A 378 -10.18 17.65 0.39
CA TRP A 378 -9.70 17.67 -1.00
C TRP A 378 -10.71 17.12 -1.99
N ASP A 379 -11.61 16.27 -1.54
CA ASP A 379 -12.67 15.70 -2.37
C ASP A 379 -13.53 16.79 -3.00
N LYS A 380 -13.94 16.56 -4.23
CA LYS A 380 -14.87 17.42 -4.95
C LYS A 380 -16.17 17.57 -4.18
N LYS A 381 -16.88 18.68 -4.37
CA LYS A 381 -18.08 19.05 -3.62
C LYS A 381 -19.29 19.16 -4.54
N GLY A 382 -20.48 19.21 -3.94
CA GLY A 382 -21.74 19.30 -4.69
C GLY A 382 -21.99 18.08 -5.57
N ASP A 383 -22.45 18.31 -6.78
CA ASP A 383 -22.78 17.24 -7.75
C ASP A 383 -21.54 16.46 -8.25
N ASP A 384 -20.34 16.99 -8.00
CA ASP A 384 -19.09 16.34 -8.33
C ASP A 384 -18.51 15.49 -7.18
N ASN A 385 -19.17 15.49 -6.01
CA ASN A 385 -18.80 14.66 -4.86
C ASN A 385 -19.21 13.20 -5.08
N GLU A 386 -18.51 12.52 -5.96
CA GLU A 386 -18.72 11.11 -6.25
C GLU A 386 -17.98 10.26 -5.23
N GLN A 387 -18.71 9.36 -4.55
CA GLN A 387 -18.13 8.43 -3.57
C GLN A 387 -18.47 7.00 -3.98
N VAL A 388 -17.50 6.32 -4.59
CA VAL A 388 -17.70 5.02 -5.22
C VAL A 388 -16.55 4.05 -4.96
N VAL A 389 -16.89 2.76 -5.04
CA VAL A 389 -15.97 1.70 -5.41
C VAL A 389 -16.43 1.16 -6.76
N ARG A 390 -15.56 1.16 -7.75
CA ARG A 390 -15.79 0.59 -9.08
C ARG A 390 -14.83 -0.54 -9.34
N ALA A 391 -15.33 -1.60 -9.94
CA ALA A 391 -14.54 -2.66 -10.53
C ALA A 391 -14.73 -2.65 -12.04
N PHE A 392 -13.63 -2.79 -12.76
CA PHE A 392 -13.60 -2.88 -14.22
C PHE A 392 -12.93 -4.19 -14.62
N ASN A 393 -13.48 -4.87 -15.63
CA ASN A 393 -12.78 -5.93 -16.32
C ASN A 393 -11.73 -5.31 -17.26
N TRP A 394 -10.54 -5.88 -17.26
CA TRP A 394 -9.43 -5.51 -18.16
C TRP A 394 -9.18 -6.61 -19.16
N ASP A 395 -9.27 -6.32 -20.46
CA ASP A 395 -9.04 -7.26 -21.55
C ASP A 395 -7.68 -7.08 -22.24
N GLY A 396 -6.82 -6.23 -21.67
CA GLY A 396 -5.53 -5.84 -22.24
C GLY A 396 -5.59 -4.59 -23.12
N LYS A 397 -6.78 -4.02 -23.35
CA LYS A 397 -6.99 -2.85 -24.23
C LYS A 397 -7.96 -1.82 -23.66
N ASP A 398 -9.03 -2.26 -23.01
CA ASP A 398 -10.05 -1.38 -22.44
C ASP A 398 -10.55 -1.87 -21.06
N LEU A 399 -11.07 -0.93 -20.30
CA LEU A 399 -11.74 -1.15 -19.03
C LEU A 399 -13.26 -1.14 -19.25
N THR A 400 -13.92 -2.25 -18.97
CA THR A 400 -15.39 -2.36 -19.00
C THR A 400 -15.94 -2.51 -17.59
N MET A 401 -16.95 -1.70 -17.22
CA MET A 401 -17.55 -1.71 -15.88
C MET A 401 -18.04 -3.12 -15.54
N ALA A 402 -17.55 -3.69 -14.43
CA ALA A 402 -18.05 -4.93 -13.88
C ALA A 402 -19.15 -4.68 -12.84
N PHE A 403 -18.90 -3.75 -11.91
CA PHE A 403 -19.89 -3.25 -10.97
C PHE A 403 -19.46 -1.90 -10.38
N GLU A 404 -20.42 -1.25 -9.75
CA GLU A 404 -20.25 -0.03 -8.95
C GLU A 404 -20.99 -0.18 -7.62
N VAL A 405 -20.38 0.29 -6.55
CA VAL A 405 -21.04 0.55 -5.26
C VAL A 405 -20.99 2.04 -5.02
N ASP A 406 -22.14 2.68 -5.01
CA ASP A 406 -22.32 4.10 -4.71
C ASP A 406 -22.44 4.29 -3.18
N PHE A 407 -21.38 4.81 -2.58
CA PHE A 407 -21.28 4.97 -1.13
C PHE A 407 -22.16 6.09 -0.58
N ASN A 408 -22.52 7.09 -1.40
CA ASN A 408 -23.50 8.11 -1.03
C ASN A 408 -24.91 7.51 -0.94
N LYS A 409 -25.31 6.75 -1.96
CA LYS A 409 -26.60 6.05 -2.01
C LYS A 409 -26.75 5.02 -0.89
N GLU A 410 -25.70 4.23 -0.64
CA GLU A 410 -25.66 3.24 0.44
C GLU A 410 -25.44 3.87 1.83
N LYS A 411 -25.29 5.22 1.92
CA LYS A 411 -25.05 5.98 3.15
C LYS A 411 -23.82 5.51 3.94
N LEU A 412 -22.77 5.11 3.24
CA LEU A 412 -21.57 4.55 3.85
C LEU A 412 -20.53 5.61 4.19
N GLY A 413 -20.45 6.70 3.43
CA GLY A 413 -19.44 7.73 3.60
C GLY A 413 -18.51 7.84 2.39
N ARG A 414 -17.21 8.10 2.63
CA ARG A 414 -16.21 8.34 1.59
C ARG A 414 -15.26 7.14 1.46
N ALA A 415 -15.32 6.47 0.30
CA ALA A 415 -14.49 5.29 0.01
C ALA A 415 -13.02 5.72 -0.24
N HIS A 416 -12.12 5.34 0.67
CA HIS A 416 -10.69 5.68 0.52
C HIS A 416 -9.85 4.45 0.13
N HIS A 417 -9.34 3.70 1.05
CA HIS A 417 -8.39 2.61 0.80
C HIS A 417 -9.07 1.24 0.69
N MET A 418 -8.50 0.34 -0.11
CA MET A 418 -9.03 -1.01 -0.31
C MET A 418 -7.98 -2.09 -0.17
N LYS A 419 -8.40 -3.26 0.34
CA LYS A 419 -7.60 -4.48 0.44
C LYS A 419 -8.44 -5.70 0.13
N PHE A 420 -7.85 -6.72 -0.49
CA PHE A 420 -8.56 -7.95 -0.86
C PHE A 420 -8.42 -9.05 0.19
N GLY A 421 -9.48 -9.82 0.35
CA GLY A 421 -9.53 -11.00 1.20
C GLY A 421 -10.20 -12.18 0.50
N ALA A 422 -10.00 -13.39 1.03
CA ALA A 422 -10.64 -14.60 0.52
C ALA A 422 -10.94 -15.59 1.63
N LYS A 423 -11.97 -16.42 1.42
CA LYS A 423 -12.31 -17.56 2.29
C LYS A 423 -11.21 -18.60 2.29
N SER A 424 -10.53 -18.80 1.15
CA SER A 424 -9.44 -19.76 0.99
C SER A 424 -8.21 -19.43 1.86
N LEU A 425 -8.01 -18.16 2.26
CA LEU A 425 -6.95 -17.80 3.19
C LEU A 425 -7.15 -18.41 4.57
N ARG A 426 -8.40 -18.58 5.01
CA ARG A 426 -8.74 -19.26 6.28
C ARG A 426 -8.29 -20.72 6.28
N THR A 427 -8.62 -21.48 5.20
CA THR A 427 -8.22 -22.88 5.04
C THR A 427 -6.70 -23.05 4.94
N ALA A 428 -6.00 -22.13 4.28
CA ALA A 428 -4.55 -22.17 4.20
C ALA A 428 -3.87 -21.96 5.57
N PHE A 429 -4.48 -21.19 6.47
CA PHE A 429 -3.98 -21.02 7.84
C PHE A 429 -4.30 -22.22 8.75
N ASP A 430 -5.47 -22.86 8.57
CA ASP A 430 -5.85 -24.04 9.35
C ASP A 430 -4.99 -25.27 8.95
N GLU A 431 -4.56 -25.37 7.69
CA GLU A 431 -3.64 -26.40 7.22
C GLU A 431 -2.17 -26.16 7.63
N VAL A 432 -1.78 -24.87 7.80
CA VAL A 432 -0.46 -24.48 8.27
C VAL A 432 -0.32 -24.67 9.79
N ASP A 433 -1.38 -24.56 10.55
CA ASP A 433 -1.39 -24.90 11.98
C ASP A 433 -1.26 -26.42 12.24
N GLY A 434 -1.45 -27.28 11.23
CA GLY A 434 -1.20 -28.74 11.26
C GLY A 434 0.28 -29.11 11.03
N GLU A 435 1.02 -28.35 10.25
CA GLU A 435 2.47 -28.34 10.20
C GLU A 435 2.96 -27.15 11.00
N LYS A 436 3.69 -27.39 12.09
CA LYS A 436 4.37 -26.34 12.87
C LYS A 436 5.23 -25.47 11.96
N VAL A 437 4.62 -24.51 11.26
CA VAL A 437 5.36 -23.36 10.76
C VAL A 437 5.87 -22.69 12.01
N ALA A 438 7.19 -22.76 12.20
CA ALA A 438 7.87 -22.17 13.34
C ALA A 438 7.35 -20.73 13.49
N VAL A 439 6.42 -20.54 14.40
CA VAL A 439 6.24 -19.25 15.05
C VAL A 439 7.66 -18.95 15.53
N ILE A 440 8.30 -17.97 14.90
CA ILE A 440 9.54 -17.44 15.42
C ILE A 440 9.14 -16.97 16.83
N SER A 441 9.42 -17.86 17.80
CA SER A 441 9.19 -17.56 19.20
C SER A 441 10.02 -16.33 19.53
N ASP A 442 9.54 -15.49 20.43
CA ASP A 442 10.20 -14.29 20.97
C ASP A 442 11.64 -14.53 21.52
N SER A 443 12.24 -15.69 21.25
CA SER A 443 13.56 -16.11 21.78
C SER A 443 14.76 -15.73 20.90
N GLN A 444 14.58 -15.03 19.78
CA GLN A 444 15.68 -14.46 18.98
C GLN A 444 15.61 -12.96 18.86
N THR A 445 15.54 -12.27 20.00
CA THR A 445 16.02 -10.88 20.10
C THR A 445 17.54 -10.94 20.26
N PRO A 446 18.33 -10.32 19.38
CA PRO A 446 19.73 -10.06 19.70
C PRO A 446 19.78 -9.15 20.93
N LYS A 447 20.55 -9.54 21.90
CA LYS A 447 20.89 -8.72 23.08
C LYS A 447 21.65 -7.46 22.64
#